data_ba75e75fafb287f6f6592680127a1d50
#
_entry.id   ba75e75fafb287f6f6592680127a1d50
#
_cell.length_a   1.000
_cell.length_b   1.000
_cell.length_c   1.000
_cell.angle_alpha   90.00
_cell.angle_beta   90.00
_cell.angle_gamma   90.00
#
_symmetry.space_group_name_H-M   'P 1'
#
loop_
_entity.id
_entity.type
_entity.pdbx_description
1 polymer ?
#
loop_
_entity_poly.entity_id
_entity_poly.type
_entity_poly.pdbx_seq_one_letter_code
_entity_poly.pdbx_strand_id
1 'polypeptide(L)'
;MTPTYVFWDIDGTLIRTGGAGLRAWDRAIAEVLGRSDGLAGIDTSGVSDAEIAVAACRAAGVDEAGAAPRLLRALERLLPGELRATGGRVLPNVRENLEALSGRDDVVNMLLTGNLAATGRFKLESFDLWGFFDAGGAFSVEGTDRAGIARRARELAGRHAGRTLVGEQMVVIGDTPHDIACGKAIGARTVAVATGRVHTLADLQRGEPWRAFAALPDPVRLCATLGLD
;
A
#
# COMPACT_ATOMS: atom_id res chain seq x y z
N MET A 1 -7.11 22.20 -16.45
CA MET A 1 -5.75 21.73 -16.04
C MET A 1 -5.77 20.21 -16.00
N THR A 2 -4.63 19.56 -16.18
CA THR A 2 -4.55 18.11 -16.07
C THR A 2 -4.42 17.72 -14.61
N PRO A 3 -5.23 16.79 -14.09
CA PRO A 3 -5.15 16.42 -12.70
C PRO A 3 -3.83 15.72 -12.36
N THR A 4 -3.36 15.92 -11.13
CA THR A 4 -2.29 15.15 -10.49
C THR A 4 -2.86 13.87 -9.91
N TYR A 5 -2.27 12.72 -10.25
CA TYR A 5 -2.63 11.42 -9.72
C TYR A 5 -1.77 11.10 -8.51
N VAL A 6 -2.37 11.00 -7.35
CA VAL A 6 -1.68 10.66 -6.10
C VAL A 6 -1.98 9.20 -5.76
N PHE A 7 -0.95 8.37 -5.80
CA PHE A 7 -1.00 6.95 -5.45
C PHE A 7 -0.58 6.76 -4.00
N TRP A 8 -1.42 6.16 -3.20
CA TRP A 8 -1.22 5.94 -1.78
C TRP A 8 -0.97 4.47 -1.48
N ASP A 9 0.08 4.18 -0.70
CA ASP A 9 0.15 2.91 0.02
C ASP A 9 -0.73 2.96 1.27
N ILE A 10 -1.00 1.79 1.87
CA ILE A 10 -1.95 1.65 2.98
C ILE A 10 -1.22 1.49 4.32
N ASP A 11 -0.48 0.38 4.48
CA ASP A 11 0.07 -0.02 5.77
C ASP A 11 1.33 0.77 6.12
N GLY A 12 1.29 1.57 7.17
CA GLY A 12 2.41 2.44 7.54
C GLY A 12 2.38 3.81 6.88
N THR A 13 1.54 4.00 5.86
CA THR A 13 1.33 5.27 5.15
C THR A 13 0.00 5.92 5.54
N LEU A 14 -1.12 5.25 5.34
CA LEU A 14 -2.46 5.74 5.70
C LEU A 14 -2.85 5.31 7.12
N ILE A 15 -2.58 4.06 7.47
CA ILE A 15 -3.06 3.45 8.72
C ILE A 15 -2.01 2.55 9.37
N ARG A 16 -2.24 2.28 10.65
CA ARG A 16 -1.66 1.13 11.36
C ARG A 16 -2.80 0.28 11.90
N THR A 17 -2.83 -0.99 11.54
CA THR A 17 -3.89 -1.94 11.91
C THR A 17 -3.71 -2.57 13.30
N GLY A 18 -2.74 -2.10 14.11
CA GLY A 18 -2.45 -2.71 15.40
C GLY A 18 -1.94 -4.15 15.33
N GLY A 19 -1.41 -4.58 14.16
CA GLY A 19 -0.90 -5.93 13.93
C GLY A 19 -1.96 -6.92 13.41
N ALA A 20 -3.18 -6.47 13.09
CA ALA A 20 -4.23 -7.35 12.55
C ALA A 20 -3.79 -8.12 11.31
N GLY A 21 -3.10 -7.46 10.37
CA GLY A 21 -2.56 -8.09 9.16
C GLY A 21 -1.60 -9.24 9.47
N LEU A 22 -0.65 -9.01 10.38
CA LEU A 22 0.32 -10.04 10.78
C LEU A 22 -0.36 -11.24 11.43
N ARG A 23 -1.31 -11.00 12.37
CA ARG A 23 -2.05 -12.11 13.00
C ARG A 23 -2.94 -12.86 12.01
N ALA A 24 -3.55 -12.17 11.04
CA ALA A 24 -4.32 -12.84 10.00
C ALA A 24 -3.43 -13.75 9.14
N TRP A 25 -2.20 -13.31 8.83
CA TRP A 25 -1.19 -14.12 8.15
C TRP A 25 -0.74 -15.31 8.98
N ASP A 26 -0.39 -15.14 10.27
CA ASP A 26 0.00 -16.24 11.16
C ASP A 26 -1.09 -17.31 11.21
N ARG A 27 -2.34 -16.91 11.33
CA ARG A 27 -3.49 -17.83 11.33
C ARG A 27 -3.70 -18.50 9.97
N ALA A 28 -3.55 -17.77 8.87
CA ALA A 28 -3.67 -18.34 7.53
C ALA A 28 -2.59 -19.41 7.28
N ILE A 29 -1.35 -19.13 7.69
CA ILE A 29 -0.22 -20.06 7.59
C ILE A 29 -0.45 -21.29 8.45
N ALA A 30 -0.90 -21.12 9.68
CA ALA A 30 -1.24 -22.24 10.56
C ALA A 30 -2.35 -23.13 9.98
N GLU A 31 -3.41 -22.52 9.45
CA GLU A 31 -4.56 -23.24 8.88
C GLU A 31 -4.21 -23.98 7.59
N VAL A 32 -3.48 -23.35 6.68
CA VAL A 32 -3.26 -23.87 5.32
C VAL A 32 -2.02 -24.74 5.23
N LEU A 33 -0.96 -24.38 5.95
CA LEU A 33 0.35 -25.04 5.90
C LEU A 33 0.68 -25.87 7.14
N GLY A 34 -0.15 -25.80 8.20
CA GLY A 34 0.09 -26.50 9.46
C GLY A 34 1.29 -25.98 10.27
N ARG A 35 1.81 -24.79 9.93
CA ARG A 35 2.95 -24.18 10.63
C ARG A 35 2.49 -23.34 11.82
N SER A 36 3.06 -23.59 13.00
CA SER A 36 2.76 -22.83 14.23
C SER A 36 3.63 -21.58 14.43
N ASP A 37 4.70 -21.43 13.65
CA ASP A 37 5.63 -20.30 13.71
C ASP A 37 5.24 -19.11 12.81
N GLY A 38 4.13 -19.23 12.08
CA GLY A 38 3.53 -18.17 11.28
C GLY A 38 4.52 -17.55 10.29
N LEU A 39 4.67 -16.23 10.37
CA LEU A 39 5.55 -15.41 9.52
C LEU A 39 7.03 -15.45 9.93
N ALA A 40 7.44 -16.29 10.89
CA ALA A 40 8.83 -16.34 11.34
C ALA A 40 9.80 -16.59 10.16
N GLY A 41 10.79 -15.70 10.00
CA GLY A 41 11.77 -15.77 8.91
C GLY A 41 11.27 -15.28 7.55
N ILE A 42 10.05 -14.75 7.46
CA ILE A 42 9.49 -14.18 6.22
C ILE A 42 9.48 -12.65 6.35
N ASP A 43 10.15 -11.96 5.41
CA ASP A 43 10.08 -10.51 5.32
C ASP A 43 8.71 -10.09 4.77
N THR A 44 8.05 -9.20 5.50
CA THR A 44 6.73 -8.64 5.14
C THR A 44 6.77 -7.14 4.86
N SER A 45 7.96 -6.50 4.99
CA SER A 45 8.09 -5.05 4.88
C SER A 45 8.06 -4.58 3.44
N GLY A 46 6.96 -3.97 3.03
CA GLY A 46 6.78 -3.48 1.67
C GLY A 46 6.63 -4.57 0.60
N VAL A 47 6.52 -5.82 1.02
CA VAL A 47 6.29 -6.99 0.16
C VAL A 47 4.79 -7.15 -0.10
N SER A 48 4.41 -7.64 -1.27
CA SER A 48 3.00 -7.87 -1.58
C SER A 48 2.44 -9.12 -0.91
N ASP A 49 1.11 -9.15 -0.69
CA ASP A 49 0.43 -10.34 -0.14
C ASP A 49 0.72 -11.60 -0.98
N ALA A 50 0.80 -11.48 -2.31
CA ALA A 50 1.12 -12.61 -3.18
C ALA A 50 2.56 -13.13 -2.97
N GLU A 51 3.53 -12.23 -2.81
CA GLU A 51 4.93 -12.59 -2.54
C GLU A 51 5.08 -13.23 -1.15
N ILE A 52 4.35 -12.72 -0.14
CA ILE A 52 4.31 -13.31 1.21
C ILE A 52 3.76 -14.75 1.14
N ALA A 53 2.68 -14.99 0.38
CA ALA A 53 2.11 -16.32 0.22
C ALA A 53 3.12 -17.31 -0.40
N VAL A 54 3.83 -16.88 -1.45
CA VAL A 54 4.89 -17.68 -2.09
C VAL A 54 6.04 -17.95 -1.12
N ALA A 55 6.50 -16.94 -0.39
CA ALA A 55 7.57 -17.11 0.61
C ALA A 55 7.17 -18.07 1.72
N ALA A 56 5.91 -18.02 2.19
CA ALA A 56 5.38 -18.94 3.19
C ALA A 56 5.35 -20.40 2.70
N CYS A 57 4.92 -20.61 1.43
CA CYS A 57 4.94 -21.95 0.82
C CYS A 57 6.36 -22.50 0.72
N ARG A 58 7.31 -21.70 0.27
CA ARG A 58 8.74 -22.08 0.19
C ARG A 58 9.30 -22.44 1.56
N ALA A 59 9.03 -21.62 2.56
CA ALA A 59 9.47 -21.87 3.93
C ALA A 59 8.86 -23.17 4.52
N ALA A 60 7.68 -23.58 4.06
CA ALA A 60 7.03 -24.82 4.43
C ALA A 60 7.42 -26.02 3.57
N GLY A 61 8.16 -25.83 2.48
CA GLY A 61 8.53 -26.90 1.56
C GLY A 61 7.34 -27.47 0.78
N VAL A 62 6.30 -26.67 0.53
CA VAL A 62 5.09 -27.11 -0.18
C VAL A 62 4.98 -26.47 -1.57
N ASP A 63 4.19 -27.11 -2.46
CA ASP A 63 3.92 -26.59 -3.79
C ASP A 63 3.21 -25.22 -3.73
N GLU A 64 3.82 -24.23 -4.35
CA GLU A 64 3.33 -22.84 -4.37
C GLU A 64 2.01 -22.72 -5.15
N ALA A 65 1.90 -23.40 -6.30
CA ALA A 65 0.74 -23.28 -7.19
C ALA A 65 -0.57 -23.74 -6.53
N GLY A 66 -0.48 -24.78 -5.65
CA GLY A 66 -1.64 -25.26 -4.91
C GLY A 66 -1.91 -24.51 -3.61
N ALA A 67 -0.87 -24.10 -2.90
CA ALA A 67 -0.98 -23.58 -1.54
C ALA A 67 -1.11 -22.04 -1.48
N ALA A 68 -0.40 -21.29 -2.32
CA ALA A 68 -0.43 -19.82 -2.28
C ALA A 68 -1.84 -19.24 -2.48
N PRO A 69 -2.65 -19.68 -3.46
CA PRO A 69 -4.02 -19.20 -3.59
C PRO A 69 -4.91 -19.51 -2.38
N ARG A 70 -4.64 -20.64 -1.69
CA ARG A 70 -5.37 -21.00 -0.46
C ARG A 70 -5.01 -20.08 0.71
N LEU A 71 -3.72 -19.74 0.84
CA LEU A 71 -3.25 -18.75 1.82
C LEU A 71 -3.89 -17.39 1.62
N LEU A 72 -3.92 -16.89 0.37
CA LEU A 72 -4.54 -15.60 0.06
C LEU A 72 -6.04 -15.58 0.39
N ARG A 73 -6.79 -16.64 0.06
CA ARG A 73 -8.20 -16.78 0.46
C ARG A 73 -8.39 -16.87 1.97
N ALA A 74 -7.49 -17.55 2.67
CA ALA A 74 -7.53 -17.64 4.13
C ALA A 74 -7.28 -16.25 4.76
N LEU A 75 -6.30 -15.50 4.24
CA LEU A 75 -6.02 -14.13 4.65
C LEU A 75 -7.25 -13.21 4.51
N GLU A 76 -7.89 -13.20 3.33
CA GLU A 76 -9.09 -12.41 3.07
C GLU A 76 -10.24 -12.75 4.06
N ARG A 77 -10.42 -14.03 4.36
CA ARG A 77 -11.45 -14.50 5.31
C ARG A 77 -11.15 -14.15 6.76
N LEU A 78 -9.88 -14.20 7.18
CA LEU A 78 -9.46 -14.03 8.57
C LEU A 78 -9.29 -12.55 8.97
N LEU A 79 -8.81 -11.72 8.04
CA LEU A 79 -8.45 -10.32 8.30
C LEU A 79 -9.58 -9.49 8.93
N PRO A 80 -10.85 -9.56 8.48
CA PRO A 80 -11.91 -8.77 9.09
C PRO A 80 -12.12 -9.06 10.59
N GLY A 81 -11.94 -10.31 11.01
CA GLY A 81 -11.98 -10.69 12.43
C GLY A 81 -10.85 -10.06 13.25
N GLU A 82 -9.64 -10.09 12.71
CA GLU A 82 -8.46 -9.51 13.36
C GLU A 82 -8.54 -7.98 13.43
N LEU A 83 -9.08 -7.32 12.41
CA LEU A 83 -9.29 -5.86 12.41
C LEU A 83 -10.26 -5.44 13.53
N ARG A 84 -11.36 -6.17 13.72
CA ARG A 84 -12.31 -5.91 14.81
C ARG A 84 -11.74 -6.15 16.22
N ALA A 85 -10.88 -7.16 16.34
CA ALA A 85 -10.26 -7.53 17.62
C ALA A 85 -9.11 -6.60 18.05
N THR A 86 -8.61 -5.75 17.16
CA THR A 86 -7.38 -4.99 17.39
C THR A 86 -7.63 -3.50 17.24
N GLY A 87 -7.12 -2.72 18.17
CA GLY A 87 -7.07 -1.28 18.04
C GLY A 87 -6.01 -0.86 17.03
N GLY A 88 -6.43 -0.35 15.89
CA GLY A 88 -5.59 0.36 14.92
C GLY A 88 -5.84 1.86 14.98
N ARG A 89 -5.19 2.60 14.09
CA ARG A 89 -5.41 4.05 13.95
C ARG A 89 -5.11 4.54 12.54
N VAL A 90 -5.77 5.60 12.13
CA VAL A 90 -5.35 6.47 11.04
C VAL A 90 -4.06 7.18 11.47
N LEU A 91 -3.11 7.31 10.57
CA LEU A 91 -1.86 8.01 10.86
C LEU A 91 -2.06 9.53 10.83
N PRO A 92 -1.18 10.31 11.51
CA PRO A 92 -1.33 11.77 11.60
C PRO A 92 -1.44 12.44 10.23
N ASN A 93 -2.31 13.44 10.13
CA ASN A 93 -2.58 14.26 8.95
C ASN A 93 -3.17 13.51 7.75
N VAL A 94 -3.44 12.19 7.84
CA VAL A 94 -3.94 11.41 6.71
C VAL A 94 -5.35 11.83 6.32
N ARG A 95 -6.28 11.86 7.26
CA ARG A 95 -7.67 12.21 6.97
C ARG A 95 -7.77 13.63 6.44
N GLU A 96 -7.10 14.57 7.07
CA GLU A 96 -7.08 15.98 6.69
C GLU A 96 -6.52 16.17 5.26
N ASN A 97 -5.48 15.43 4.91
CA ASN A 97 -4.93 15.46 3.55
C ASN A 97 -5.88 14.83 2.53
N LEU A 98 -6.47 13.69 2.84
CA LEU A 98 -7.43 13.04 1.93
C LEU A 98 -8.66 13.92 1.71
N GLU A 99 -9.19 14.56 2.74
CA GLU A 99 -10.31 15.51 2.64
C GLU A 99 -9.93 16.74 1.78
N ALA A 100 -8.77 17.35 2.04
CA ALA A 100 -8.29 18.50 1.27
C ALA A 100 -8.04 18.16 -0.21
N LEU A 101 -7.45 17.01 -0.50
CA LEU A 101 -7.16 16.58 -1.88
C LEU A 101 -8.41 16.13 -2.63
N SER A 102 -9.36 15.46 -1.95
CA SER A 102 -10.63 15.02 -2.58
C SER A 102 -11.58 16.17 -2.90
N GLY A 103 -11.42 17.30 -2.24
CA GLY A 103 -12.15 18.53 -2.57
C GLY A 103 -11.67 19.28 -3.81
N ARG A 104 -10.65 18.76 -4.52
CA ARG A 104 -10.00 19.43 -5.67
C ARG A 104 -10.31 18.71 -6.98
N ASP A 105 -10.68 19.47 -8.00
CA ASP A 105 -10.90 18.94 -9.35
C ASP A 105 -9.61 18.62 -10.11
N ASP A 106 -8.46 19.10 -9.60
CA ASP A 106 -7.14 18.93 -10.19
C ASP A 106 -6.31 17.81 -9.51
N VAL A 107 -6.94 16.98 -8.66
CA VAL A 107 -6.32 15.83 -7.98
C VAL A 107 -7.18 14.59 -8.10
N VAL A 108 -6.55 13.45 -8.29
CA VAL A 108 -7.20 12.13 -8.24
C VAL A 108 -6.44 11.24 -7.25
N ASN A 109 -7.10 10.84 -6.17
CA ASN A 109 -6.55 9.87 -5.23
C ASN A 109 -6.76 8.43 -5.74
N MET A 110 -5.70 7.66 -5.79
CA MET A 110 -5.72 6.24 -6.15
C MET A 110 -4.87 5.42 -5.17
N LEU A 111 -5.10 4.12 -5.10
CA LEU A 111 -4.27 3.22 -4.30
C LEU A 111 -3.16 2.58 -5.16
N LEU A 112 -1.98 2.40 -4.55
CA LEU A 112 -0.90 1.57 -5.04
C LEU A 112 -0.34 0.80 -3.84
N THR A 113 -0.71 -0.46 -3.68
CA THR A 113 -0.41 -1.21 -2.47
C THR A 113 -0.08 -2.68 -2.73
N GLY A 114 0.72 -3.27 -1.85
CA GLY A 114 0.98 -4.71 -1.82
C GLY A 114 -0.17 -5.54 -1.27
N ASN A 115 -1.23 -4.93 -0.77
CA ASN A 115 -2.42 -5.65 -0.32
C ASN A 115 -3.21 -6.24 -1.48
N LEU A 116 -3.92 -7.36 -1.26
CA LEU A 116 -5.00 -7.79 -2.15
C LEU A 116 -6.11 -6.74 -2.17
N ALA A 117 -6.92 -6.71 -3.23
CA ALA A 117 -8.03 -5.74 -3.34
C ALA A 117 -9.01 -5.85 -2.16
N ALA A 118 -9.38 -7.08 -1.76
CA ALA A 118 -10.28 -7.29 -0.63
C ALA A 118 -9.63 -6.90 0.71
N THR A 119 -8.36 -7.27 0.95
CA THR A 119 -7.67 -6.95 2.22
C THR A 119 -7.43 -5.45 2.36
N GLY A 120 -7.02 -4.76 1.28
CA GLY A 120 -6.87 -3.30 1.27
C GLY A 120 -8.20 -2.59 1.55
N ARG A 121 -9.28 -3.05 0.90
CA ARG A 121 -10.63 -2.52 1.14
C ARG A 121 -11.08 -2.71 2.59
N PHE A 122 -10.99 -3.91 3.15
CA PHE A 122 -11.35 -4.17 4.55
C PHE A 122 -10.59 -3.28 5.54
N LYS A 123 -9.28 -3.09 5.30
CA LYS A 123 -8.47 -2.20 6.10
C LYS A 123 -8.98 -0.76 6.05
N LEU A 124 -9.19 -0.22 4.86
CA LEU A 124 -9.62 1.18 4.72
C LEU A 124 -11.06 1.42 5.18
N GLU A 125 -11.99 0.48 4.95
CA GLU A 125 -13.37 0.54 5.48
C GLU A 125 -13.38 0.55 7.01
N SER A 126 -12.49 -0.19 7.67
CA SER A 126 -12.39 -0.23 9.14
C SER A 126 -11.97 1.11 9.76
N PHE A 127 -11.52 2.08 8.96
CA PHE A 127 -11.09 3.41 9.39
C PHE A 127 -11.84 4.54 8.65
N ASP A 128 -12.92 4.22 7.93
CA ASP A 128 -13.72 5.18 7.14
C ASP A 128 -12.87 5.98 6.12
N LEU A 129 -11.93 5.30 5.45
CA LEU A 129 -11.06 5.90 4.43
C LEU A 129 -11.33 5.40 3.01
N TRP A 130 -12.11 4.33 2.83
CA TRP A 130 -12.31 3.74 1.51
C TRP A 130 -12.93 4.71 0.50
N GLY A 131 -13.87 5.56 0.92
CA GLY A 131 -14.57 6.52 0.06
C GLY A 131 -13.71 7.63 -0.53
N PHE A 132 -12.44 7.78 -0.09
CA PHE A 132 -11.50 8.73 -0.71
C PHE A 132 -10.83 8.19 -1.99
N PHE A 133 -11.10 6.94 -2.37
CA PHE A 133 -10.43 6.23 -3.46
C PHE A 133 -11.40 5.73 -4.53
N ASP A 134 -12.38 6.55 -4.91
CA ASP A 134 -13.41 6.19 -5.91
C ASP A 134 -12.81 5.88 -7.29
N ALA A 135 -11.65 6.46 -7.62
CA ALA A 135 -10.89 6.11 -8.82
C ALA A 135 -10.21 4.72 -8.75
N GLY A 136 -10.32 4.04 -7.59
CA GLY A 136 -9.77 2.71 -7.38
C GLY A 136 -8.26 2.69 -7.14
N GLY A 137 -7.59 1.66 -7.64
CA GLY A 137 -6.15 1.50 -7.45
C GLY A 137 -5.60 0.20 -8.02
N ALA A 138 -4.30 0.00 -7.83
CA ALA A 138 -3.59 -1.22 -8.14
C ALA A 138 -3.22 -1.98 -6.86
N PHE A 139 -3.49 -3.27 -6.88
CA PHE A 139 -3.37 -4.18 -5.75
C PHE A 139 -2.50 -5.37 -6.12
N SER A 140 -2.09 -6.13 -5.11
CA SER A 140 -1.43 -7.40 -5.28
C SER A 140 -2.30 -8.38 -6.08
N VAL A 141 -1.68 -9.04 -7.05
CA VAL A 141 -2.25 -10.16 -7.76
C VAL A 141 -1.18 -11.25 -7.90
N GLU A 142 -1.62 -12.51 -7.98
CA GLU A 142 -0.73 -13.64 -8.13
C GLU A 142 0.20 -13.48 -9.35
N GLY A 143 1.48 -13.79 -9.19
CA GLY A 143 2.48 -13.70 -10.23
C GLY A 143 2.96 -12.28 -10.58
N THR A 144 2.55 -11.26 -9.81
CA THR A 144 2.93 -9.86 -10.07
C THR A 144 3.78 -9.31 -8.92
N ASP A 145 4.94 -8.79 -9.25
CA ASP A 145 5.82 -8.08 -8.32
C ASP A 145 5.36 -6.63 -8.06
N ARG A 146 6.01 -5.96 -7.11
CA ARG A 146 5.70 -4.55 -6.76
C ARG A 146 5.84 -3.60 -7.97
N ALA A 147 6.81 -3.81 -8.86
CA ALA A 147 6.96 -3.02 -10.08
C ALA A 147 5.80 -3.24 -11.06
N GLY A 148 5.29 -4.47 -11.16
CA GLY A 148 4.10 -4.82 -11.93
C GLY A 148 2.85 -4.13 -11.40
N ILE A 149 2.66 -4.08 -10.09
CA ILE A 149 1.57 -3.33 -9.44
C ILE A 149 1.68 -1.84 -9.79
N ALA A 150 2.89 -1.25 -9.74
CA ALA A 150 3.09 0.15 -10.10
C ALA A 150 2.77 0.43 -11.58
N ARG A 151 3.21 -0.42 -12.51
CA ARG A 151 2.84 -0.30 -13.93
C ARG A 151 1.32 -0.37 -14.13
N ARG A 152 0.66 -1.27 -13.41
CA ARG A 152 -0.80 -1.38 -13.43
C ARG A 152 -1.48 -0.11 -12.91
N ALA A 153 -0.96 0.50 -11.82
CA ALA A 153 -1.47 1.77 -11.29
C ALA A 153 -1.40 2.89 -12.35
N ARG A 154 -0.26 3.02 -13.05
CA ARG A 154 -0.08 3.99 -14.15
C ARG A 154 -1.07 3.74 -15.30
N GLU A 155 -1.30 2.49 -15.70
CA GLU A 155 -2.27 2.14 -16.74
C GLU A 155 -3.71 2.51 -16.33
N LEU A 156 -4.09 2.23 -15.08
CA LEU A 156 -5.41 2.58 -14.54
C LEU A 156 -5.61 4.09 -14.53
N ALA A 157 -4.64 4.84 -14.05
CA ALA A 157 -4.66 6.29 -14.06
C ALA A 157 -4.72 6.87 -15.48
N GLY A 158 -3.96 6.29 -16.42
CA GLY A 158 -4.02 6.68 -17.84
C GLY A 158 -5.39 6.41 -18.47
N ARG A 159 -6.04 5.29 -18.14
CA ARG A 159 -7.43 5.02 -18.57
C ARG A 159 -8.42 6.02 -17.98
N HIS A 160 -8.29 6.33 -16.69
CA HIS A 160 -9.12 7.33 -16.02
C HIS A 160 -8.94 8.72 -16.66
N ALA A 161 -7.69 9.09 -17.00
CA ALA A 161 -7.37 10.34 -17.66
C ALA A 161 -7.74 10.39 -19.16
N GLY A 162 -8.06 9.26 -19.79
CA GLY A 162 -8.23 9.14 -21.23
C GLY A 162 -6.95 9.37 -22.06
N ARG A 163 -5.76 9.32 -21.45
CA ARG A 163 -4.46 9.59 -22.09
C ARG A 163 -3.29 9.02 -21.28
N THR A 164 -2.11 8.95 -21.90
CA THR A 164 -0.88 8.62 -21.18
C THR A 164 -0.47 9.76 -20.26
N LEU A 165 -0.16 9.42 -19.00
CA LEU A 165 0.34 10.35 -18.01
C LEU A 165 1.88 10.48 -18.10
N VAL A 166 2.39 11.69 -17.92
CA VAL A 166 3.82 11.98 -17.77
C VAL A 166 4.20 12.00 -16.29
N GLY A 167 5.49 11.78 -15.99
CA GLY A 167 5.99 11.56 -14.64
C GLY A 167 5.56 12.60 -13.60
N GLU A 168 5.60 13.88 -13.97
CA GLU A 168 5.23 14.99 -13.07
C GLU A 168 3.76 15.00 -12.63
N GLN A 169 2.90 14.31 -13.36
CA GLN A 169 1.48 14.18 -13.07
C GLN A 169 1.15 13.01 -12.13
N MET A 170 2.16 12.28 -11.72
CA MET A 170 2.03 11.12 -10.85
C MET A 170 2.91 11.28 -9.61
N VAL A 171 2.33 11.02 -8.45
CA VAL A 171 3.03 11.02 -7.17
C VAL A 171 2.72 9.73 -6.45
N VAL A 172 3.73 9.02 -5.96
CA VAL A 172 3.57 7.86 -5.06
C VAL A 172 3.93 8.29 -3.65
N ILE A 173 3.03 8.02 -2.70
CA ILE A 173 3.25 8.29 -1.27
C ILE A 173 3.29 6.94 -0.54
N GLY A 174 4.39 6.67 0.15
CA GLY A 174 4.60 5.41 0.85
C GLY A 174 5.68 5.50 1.94
N ASP A 175 5.79 4.45 2.77
CA ASP A 175 6.69 4.41 3.93
C ASP A 175 7.86 3.44 3.78
N THR A 176 8.01 2.82 2.63
CA THR A 176 9.06 1.82 2.39
C THR A 176 9.94 2.17 1.17
N PRO A 177 11.16 1.60 1.08
CA PRO A 177 11.98 1.67 -0.13
C PRO A 177 11.28 1.06 -1.37
N HIS A 178 10.36 0.11 -1.18
CA HIS A 178 9.56 -0.47 -2.26
C HIS A 178 8.63 0.55 -2.90
N ASP A 179 8.03 1.47 -2.12
CA ASP A 179 7.17 2.53 -2.66
C ASP A 179 7.98 3.54 -3.48
N ILE A 180 9.19 3.86 -3.01
CA ILE A 180 10.13 4.69 -3.77
C ILE A 180 10.49 3.99 -5.10
N ALA A 181 10.80 2.69 -5.07
CA ALA A 181 11.09 1.90 -6.26
C ALA A 181 9.88 1.82 -7.22
N CYS A 182 8.66 1.66 -6.69
CA CYS A 182 7.41 1.71 -7.46
C CYS A 182 7.27 3.04 -8.22
N GLY A 183 7.46 4.16 -7.53
CA GLY A 183 7.39 5.46 -8.18
C GLY A 183 8.45 5.64 -9.28
N LYS A 184 9.70 5.26 -9.00
CA LYS A 184 10.78 5.28 -10.00
C LYS A 184 10.47 4.41 -11.22
N ALA A 185 9.90 3.21 -11.01
CA ALA A 185 9.55 2.28 -12.10
C ALA A 185 8.51 2.83 -13.10
N ILE A 186 7.69 3.77 -12.67
CA ILE A 186 6.68 4.41 -13.52
C ILE A 186 6.99 5.87 -13.87
N GLY A 187 8.16 6.36 -13.45
CA GLY A 187 8.59 7.74 -13.66
C GLY A 187 7.83 8.77 -12.82
N ALA A 188 7.15 8.35 -11.75
CA ALA A 188 6.43 9.23 -10.85
C ALA A 188 7.37 9.91 -9.84
N ARG A 189 6.97 11.08 -9.33
CA ARG A 189 7.57 11.66 -8.13
C ARG A 189 7.25 10.77 -6.93
N THR A 190 8.15 10.70 -5.93
CA THR A 190 7.94 9.88 -4.73
C THR A 190 8.02 10.75 -3.48
N VAL A 191 7.03 10.64 -2.62
CA VAL A 191 6.99 11.24 -1.29
C VAL A 191 7.10 10.11 -0.27
N ALA A 192 8.25 10.02 0.39
CA ALA A 192 8.48 9.02 1.42
C ALA A 192 8.10 9.56 2.80
N VAL A 193 7.39 8.76 3.60
CA VAL A 193 7.01 9.11 4.98
C VAL A 193 7.52 8.05 5.95
N ALA A 194 8.31 8.45 6.95
CA ALA A 194 8.90 7.54 7.92
C ALA A 194 7.90 7.16 9.04
N THR A 195 6.66 6.87 8.66
CA THR A 195 5.58 6.48 9.57
C THR A 195 5.40 4.96 9.67
N GLY A 196 6.13 4.19 8.88
CA GLY A 196 6.24 2.73 9.00
C GLY A 196 6.95 2.28 10.27
N ARG A 197 7.03 0.96 10.46
CA ARG A 197 7.65 0.36 11.67
C ARG A 197 9.11 -0.02 11.48
N VAL A 198 9.57 -0.16 10.22
CA VAL A 198 10.84 -0.79 9.88
C VAL A 198 11.88 0.22 9.42
N HIS A 199 11.49 1.18 8.60
CA HIS A 199 12.42 2.11 7.97
C HIS A 199 12.43 3.48 8.66
N THR A 200 13.62 3.97 8.96
CA THR A 200 13.85 5.34 9.44
C THR A 200 13.81 6.33 8.27
N LEU A 201 13.72 7.63 8.57
CA LEU A 201 13.82 8.68 7.56
C LEU A 201 15.14 8.58 6.77
N ALA A 202 16.24 8.27 7.45
CA ALA A 202 17.56 8.10 6.82
C ALA A 202 17.58 6.90 5.87
N ASP A 203 16.89 5.80 6.21
CA ASP A 203 16.76 4.64 5.34
C ASP A 203 16.02 4.99 4.05
N LEU A 204 14.90 5.71 4.18
CA LEU A 204 14.10 6.14 3.03
C LEU A 204 14.86 7.14 2.15
N GLN A 205 15.62 8.06 2.75
CA GLN A 205 16.44 9.03 2.00
C GLN A 205 17.51 8.36 1.13
N ARG A 206 18.06 7.21 1.55
CA ARG A 206 18.99 6.42 0.71
C ARG A 206 18.34 5.92 -0.58
N GLY A 207 17.03 5.75 -0.58
CA GLY A 207 16.25 5.44 -1.79
C GLY A 207 16.06 6.64 -2.72
N GLU A 208 16.59 7.83 -2.40
CA GLU A 208 16.50 9.05 -3.20
C GLU A 208 15.06 9.38 -3.65
N PRO A 209 14.09 9.49 -2.72
CA PRO A 209 12.76 9.96 -3.06
C PRO A 209 12.80 11.43 -3.47
N TRP A 210 11.80 11.88 -4.23
CA TRP A 210 11.67 13.31 -4.55
C TRP A 210 11.52 14.18 -3.30
N ARG A 211 10.78 13.70 -2.29
CA ARG A 211 10.68 14.30 -0.96
C ARG A 211 10.61 13.21 0.11
N ALA A 212 11.10 13.52 1.30
CA ALA A 212 11.01 12.63 2.45
C ALA A 212 10.65 13.41 3.71
N PHE A 213 9.73 12.86 4.51
CA PHE A 213 9.24 13.44 5.75
C PHE A 213 9.25 12.42 6.88
N ALA A 214 9.40 12.90 8.12
CA ALA A 214 9.28 12.04 9.30
C ALA A 214 7.84 11.52 9.50
N ALA A 215 6.84 12.32 9.08
CA ALA A 215 5.43 11.97 9.02
C ALA A 215 4.80 12.73 7.85
N LEU A 216 3.60 12.31 7.42
CA LEU A 216 2.84 13.04 6.40
C LEU A 216 2.65 14.50 6.86
N PRO A 217 3.06 15.50 6.06
CA PRO A 217 2.88 16.90 6.43
C PRO A 217 1.38 17.26 6.50
N ASP A 218 1.07 18.42 7.08
CA ASP A 218 -0.28 18.96 7.04
C ASP A 218 -0.72 19.29 5.60
N PRO A 219 -2.03 19.47 5.35
CA PRO A 219 -2.56 19.68 3.99
C PRO A 219 -1.96 20.87 3.25
N VAL A 220 -1.72 21.97 3.94
CA VAL A 220 -1.14 23.19 3.31
C VAL A 220 0.26 22.87 2.78
N ARG A 221 1.08 22.26 3.62
CA ARG A 221 2.44 21.87 3.25
C ARG A 221 2.48 20.75 2.21
N LEU A 222 1.55 19.79 2.25
CA LEU A 222 1.48 18.75 1.22
C LEU A 222 1.07 19.34 -0.12
N CYS A 223 0.01 20.16 -0.19
CA CYS A 223 -0.42 20.85 -1.41
C CYS A 223 0.71 21.69 -2.02
N ALA A 224 1.38 22.51 -1.23
CA ALA A 224 2.54 23.28 -1.68
C ALA A 224 3.69 22.37 -2.19
N THR A 225 3.94 21.23 -1.51
CA THR A 225 4.93 20.24 -1.96
C THR A 225 4.56 19.67 -3.31
N LEU A 226 3.27 19.37 -3.55
CA LEU A 226 2.78 18.80 -4.81
C LEU A 226 2.65 19.84 -5.93
N GLY A 227 2.75 21.14 -5.62
CA GLY A 227 2.53 22.24 -6.57
C GLY A 227 1.04 22.47 -6.86
N LEU A 228 0.21 22.29 -5.86
CA LEU A 228 -1.25 22.42 -5.89
C LEU A 228 -1.66 23.71 -5.13
N ASP A 229 -1.31 24.85 -5.65
CA ASP A 229 -1.62 26.18 -5.06
C ASP A 229 -3.07 26.61 -5.29
#